data_7f8b336e52f34c9f920c57eaa8ed3024
#
_entry.id   7f8b336e52f34c9f920c57eaa8ed3024
#
_cell.length_a   1.000
_cell.length_b   1.000
_cell.length_c   1.000
_cell.angle_alpha   90.00
_cell.angle_beta   90.00
_cell.angle_gamma   90.00
#
_symmetry.space_group_name_H-M   'P 1'
#
loop_
_entity.id
_entity.type
_entity.pdbx_description
1 polymer ?
#
loop_
_entity_poly.entity_id
_entity_poly.type
_entity_poly.pdbx_seq_one_letter_code
_entity_poly.pdbx_strand_id
1 'polypeptide(L)'
;MKNHRWSDGKLLQTNKKYSHLKLKQKEKIHQWMYDAYKAAYQRLGKYPDTADDEEILRDVMDRISEADIWIPYGEVAKHYRSIRGNLRKRLGREHLREQSAIVLEPLDIRFSVCKVTDYSGIDLTQPFCFTGATDEEKSLVCPESFVSESTIARDDGWRGFRITGQLDFSLIGILARISKVLASNEIGIFAISTYNTDYILTKEENFEKALKVLKDAGYRRR
;
A
#
# COMPACT_ATOMS: atom_id res chain seq x y z
N MET A 1 -14.48 -18.26 -46.56
CA MET A 1 -14.81 -18.65 -45.18
C MET A 1 -15.26 -17.41 -44.41
N LYS A 2 -16.55 -17.29 -44.16
CA LYS A 2 -17.15 -16.19 -43.39
C LYS A 2 -16.79 -16.36 -41.93
N ASN A 3 -15.98 -15.53 -41.30
CA ASN A 3 -15.58 -15.57 -39.88
C ASN A 3 -14.22 -16.21 -39.56
N HIS A 4 -13.30 -16.32 -40.52
CA HIS A 4 -11.92 -16.75 -40.26
C HIS A 4 -10.94 -15.81 -40.99
N ARG A 5 -9.80 -15.59 -40.37
CA ARG A 5 -8.67 -14.80 -40.91
C ARG A 5 -7.37 -15.57 -40.68
N TRP A 6 -6.50 -15.60 -41.69
CA TRP A 6 -5.13 -16.08 -41.53
C TRP A 6 -4.26 -14.99 -40.85
N SER A 7 -3.54 -15.37 -39.82
CA SER A 7 -2.51 -14.52 -39.19
C SER A 7 -1.43 -15.43 -38.65
N ASP A 8 -0.17 -15.11 -38.95
CA ASP A 8 1.03 -15.81 -38.46
C ASP A 8 0.97 -17.34 -38.61
N GLY A 9 0.51 -17.82 -39.81
CA GLY A 9 0.40 -19.24 -40.09
C GLY A 9 -0.75 -19.96 -39.41
N LYS A 10 -1.64 -19.24 -38.73
CA LYS A 10 -2.82 -19.81 -38.02
C LYS A 10 -4.13 -19.28 -38.61
N LEU A 11 -5.13 -20.17 -38.68
CA LEU A 11 -6.50 -19.80 -39.08
C LEU A 11 -7.27 -19.36 -37.83
N LEU A 12 -7.49 -18.06 -37.68
CA LEU A 12 -8.11 -17.47 -36.52
C LEU A 12 -9.61 -17.25 -36.73
N GLN A 13 -10.43 -17.68 -35.77
CA GLN A 13 -11.88 -17.47 -35.80
C GLN A 13 -12.21 -16.04 -35.31
N THR A 14 -12.64 -15.16 -36.24
CA THR A 14 -12.86 -13.72 -35.94
C THR A 14 -14.11 -13.44 -35.12
N ASN A 15 -15.09 -14.35 -35.10
CA ASN A 15 -16.31 -14.25 -34.30
C ASN A 15 -16.27 -15.10 -33.01
N LYS A 16 -15.08 -15.51 -32.56
CA LYS A 16 -14.91 -16.26 -31.31
C LYS A 16 -15.34 -15.40 -30.11
N LYS A 17 -16.28 -15.92 -29.31
CA LYS A 17 -16.80 -15.28 -28.12
C LYS A 17 -15.98 -15.70 -26.86
N TYR A 18 -16.01 -14.88 -25.83
CA TYR A 18 -15.41 -15.21 -24.54
C TYR A 18 -15.96 -16.54 -23.97
N SER A 19 -17.24 -16.81 -24.18
CA SER A 19 -17.89 -18.07 -23.77
C SER A 19 -17.29 -19.32 -24.42
N HIS A 20 -16.69 -19.21 -25.62
CA HIS A 20 -16.07 -20.32 -26.36
C HIS A 20 -14.68 -20.72 -25.84
N LEU A 21 -14.08 -19.94 -24.92
CA LEU A 21 -12.80 -20.29 -24.29
C LEU A 21 -12.97 -21.52 -23.37
N LYS A 22 -11.91 -22.35 -23.31
CA LYS A 22 -11.82 -23.43 -22.33
C LYS A 22 -11.80 -22.87 -20.91
N LEU A 23 -12.29 -23.62 -19.93
CA LEU A 23 -12.37 -23.19 -18.53
C LEU A 23 -11.02 -22.65 -18.03
N LYS A 24 -9.94 -23.41 -18.21
CA LYS A 24 -8.57 -22.99 -17.81
C LYS A 24 -8.13 -21.68 -18.47
N GLN A 25 -8.54 -21.40 -19.71
CA GLN A 25 -8.23 -20.13 -20.38
C GLN A 25 -9.03 -18.97 -19.77
N LYS A 26 -10.31 -19.20 -19.46
CA LYS A 26 -11.15 -18.20 -18.77
C LYS A 26 -10.57 -17.85 -17.39
N GLU A 27 -10.17 -18.84 -16.62
CA GLU A 27 -9.56 -18.67 -15.29
C GLU A 27 -8.28 -17.86 -15.37
N LYS A 28 -7.36 -18.19 -16.30
CA LYS A 28 -6.13 -17.42 -16.52
C LYS A 28 -6.43 -15.97 -16.90
N ILE A 29 -7.29 -15.74 -17.88
CA ILE A 29 -7.63 -14.39 -18.34
C ILE A 29 -8.30 -13.60 -17.22
N HIS A 30 -9.19 -14.22 -16.44
CA HIS A 30 -9.81 -13.58 -15.28
C HIS A 30 -8.77 -13.17 -14.23
N GLN A 31 -7.78 -14.03 -13.96
CA GLN A 31 -6.70 -13.70 -13.05
C GLN A 31 -5.83 -12.55 -13.59
N TRP A 32 -5.47 -12.57 -14.88
CA TRP A 32 -4.71 -11.47 -15.49
C TRP A 32 -5.48 -10.14 -15.47
N MET A 33 -6.81 -10.17 -15.68
CA MET A 33 -7.65 -8.98 -15.51
C MET A 33 -7.60 -8.45 -14.09
N TYR A 34 -7.60 -9.34 -13.10
CA TYR A 34 -7.49 -8.94 -11.70
C TYR A 34 -6.10 -8.36 -11.37
N ASP A 35 -5.04 -9.01 -11.83
CA ASP A 35 -3.66 -8.57 -11.58
C ASP A 35 -3.39 -7.21 -12.23
N ALA A 36 -3.83 -7.00 -13.49
CA ALA A 36 -3.72 -5.73 -14.19
C ALA A 36 -4.55 -4.62 -13.50
N TYR A 37 -5.76 -4.94 -13.04
CA TYR A 37 -6.60 -4.01 -12.27
C TYR A 37 -5.95 -3.62 -10.93
N LYS A 38 -5.37 -4.58 -10.21
CA LYS A 38 -4.64 -4.36 -8.95
C LYS A 38 -3.39 -3.50 -9.17
N ALA A 39 -2.61 -3.79 -10.21
CA ALA A 39 -1.43 -3.00 -10.58
C ALA A 39 -1.80 -1.54 -10.93
N ALA A 40 -2.87 -1.33 -11.69
CA ALA A 40 -3.38 0.00 -11.98
C ALA A 40 -3.81 0.75 -10.71
N TYR A 41 -4.49 0.09 -9.77
CA TYR A 41 -4.84 0.67 -8.47
C TYR A 41 -3.60 1.11 -7.68
N GLN A 42 -2.57 0.26 -7.62
CA GLN A 42 -1.32 0.57 -6.91
C GLN A 42 -0.61 1.79 -7.51
N ARG A 43 -0.55 1.87 -8.84
CA ARG A 43 0.06 2.99 -9.57
C ARG A 43 -0.72 4.30 -9.43
N LEU A 44 -2.05 4.24 -9.52
CA LEU A 44 -2.93 5.42 -9.49
C LEU A 44 -3.22 5.93 -8.07
N GLY A 45 -3.04 5.09 -7.04
CA GLY A 45 -3.46 5.40 -5.67
C GLY A 45 -4.97 5.53 -5.47
N LYS A 46 -5.77 5.21 -6.49
CA LYS A 46 -7.24 5.21 -6.49
C LYS A 46 -7.78 4.03 -7.30
N TYR A 47 -9.05 3.68 -7.10
CA TYR A 47 -9.68 2.65 -7.93
C TYR A 47 -9.71 3.08 -9.40
N PRO A 48 -9.24 2.21 -10.34
CA PRO A 48 -9.34 2.48 -11.76
C PRO A 48 -10.79 2.73 -12.20
N ASP A 49 -10.97 3.66 -13.11
CA ASP A 49 -12.25 4.00 -13.73
C ASP A 49 -12.26 3.68 -15.23
N THR A 50 -13.24 4.20 -15.98
CA THR A 50 -13.37 3.91 -17.41
C THR A 50 -12.24 4.49 -18.27
N ALA A 51 -11.57 5.55 -17.81
CA ALA A 51 -10.46 6.15 -18.54
C ALA A 51 -9.21 5.26 -18.50
N ASP A 52 -9.10 4.42 -17.45
CA ASP A 52 -7.96 3.52 -17.24
C ASP A 52 -8.15 2.16 -17.96
N ASP A 53 -9.35 1.86 -18.47
CA ASP A 53 -9.70 0.55 -19.05
C ASP A 53 -8.77 0.13 -20.21
N GLU A 54 -8.38 1.07 -21.09
CA GLU A 54 -7.57 0.75 -22.27
C GLU A 54 -6.14 0.31 -21.90
N GLU A 55 -5.55 0.90 -20.87
CA GLU A 55 -4.21 0.52 -20.40
C GLU A 55 -4.25 -0.87 -19.74
N ILE A 56 -5.26 -1.10 -18.88
CA ILE A 56 -5.47 -2.40 -18.23
C ILE A 56 -5.69 -3.50 -19.28
N LEU A 57 -6.53 -3.22 -20.28
CA LEU A 57 -6.82 -4.17 -21.34
C LEU A 57 -5.62 -4.45 -22.24
N ARG A 58 -4.72 -3.49 -22.43
CA ARG A 58 -3.47 -3.71 -23.17
C ARG A 58 -2.61 -4.75 -22.47
N ASP A 59 -2.32 -4.59 -21.17
CA ASP A 59 -1.56 -5.57 -20.38
C ASP A 59 -2.21 -6.98 -20.45
N VAL A 60 -3.53 -7.05 -20.32
CA VAL A 60 -4.26 -8.32 -20.42
C VAL A 60 -4.12 -8.95 -21.81
N MET A 61 -4.20 -8.16 -22.89
CA MET A 61 -4.06 -8.66 -24.26
C MET A 61 -2.64 -9.14 -24.57
N ASP A 62 -1.63 -8.47 -24.05
CA ASP A 62 -0.23 -8.89 -24.19
C ASP A 62 -0.03 -10.28 -23.57
N ARG A 63 -0.51 -10.51 -22.35
CA ARG A 63 -0.47 -11.83 -21.69
C ARG A 63 -1.28 -12.90 -22.41
N ILE A 64 -2.43 -12.53 -22.99
CA ILE A 64 -3.25 -13.43 -23.81
C ILE A 64 -2.48 -13.87 -25.06
N SER A 65 -1.76 -12.93 -25.69
CA SER A 65 -0.94 -13.18 -26.87
C SER A 65 0.27 -14.08 -26.54
N GLU A 66 0.98 -13.79 -25.47
CA GLU A 66 2.12 -14.59 -24.98
C GLU A 66 1.71 -16.03 -24.64
N ALA A 67 0.50 -16.23 -24.15
CA ALA A 67 -0.04 -17.56 -23.85
C ALA A 67 -0.60 -18.29 -25.07
N ASP A 68 -0.45 -17.75 -26.28
CA ASP A 68 -1.00 -18.28 -27.54
C ASP A 68 -2.52 -18.54 -27.50
N ILE A 69 -3.25 -17.67 -26.80
CA ILE A 69 -4.71 -17.72 -26.72
C ILE A 69 -5.29 -16.74 -27.73
N TRP A 70 -6.05 -17.26 -28.71
CA TRP A 70 -6.76 -16.40 -29.63
C TRP A 70 -8.16 -16.04 -29.12
N ILE A 71 -8.43 -14.74 -29.03
CA ILE A 71 -9.75 -14.16 -28.77
C ILE A 71 -9.77 -12.72 -29.29
N PRO A 72 -10.86 -12.23 -29.93
CA PRO A 72 -10.98 -10.84 -30.34
C PRO A 72 -10.95 -9.88 -29.15
N TYR A 73 -10.22 -8.76 -29.28
CA TYR A 73 -10.13 -7.70 -28.27
C TYR A 73 -11.50 -7.27 -27.74
N GLY A 74 -12.48 -7.03 -28.64
CA GLY A 74 -13.83 -6.61 -28.24
C GLY A 74 -14.54 -7.55 -27.28
N GLU A 75 -14.29 -8.86 -27.38
CA GLU A 75 -14.86 -9.86 -26.45
C GLU A 75 -14.18 -9.82 -25.10
N VAL A 76 -12.86 -9.59 -25.05
CA VAL A 76 -12.10 -9.41 -23.80
C VAL A 76 -12.55 -8.13 -23.11
N ALA A 77 -12.61 -7.01 -23.84
CA ALA A 77 -13.03 -5.71 -23.32
C ALA A 77 -14.47 -5.75 -22.78
N LYS A 78 -15.39 -6.38 -23.52
CA LYS A 78 -16.78 -6.57 -23.09
C LYS A 78 -16.85 -7.36 -21.79
N HIS A 79 -16.11 -8.45 -21.68
CA HIS A 79 -16.08 -9.28 -20.48
C HIS A 79 -15.48 -8.51 -19.30
N TYR A 80 -14.32 -7.87 -19.48
CA TYR A 80 -13.68 -7.05 -18.47
C TYR A 80 -14.64 -5.99 -17.89
N ARG A 81 -15.31 -5.21 -18.76
CA ARG A 81 -16.26 -4.19 -18.32
C ARG A 81 -17.42 -4.77 -17.51
N SER A 82 -17.88 -5.99 -17.89
CA SER A 82 -18.96 -6.68 -17.16
C SER A 82 -18.56 -7.12 -15.74
N ILE A 83 -17.26 -7.43 -15.51
CA ILE A 83 -16.77 -7.93 -14.23
C ILE A 83 -16.00 -6.88 -13.40
N ARG A 84 -15.73 -5.68 -13.96
CA ARG A 84 -14.95 -4.62 -13.29
C ARG A 84 -15.43 -4.32 -11.86
N GLY A 85 -16.75 -4.29 -11.65
CA GLY A 85 -17.33 -4.12 -10.32
C GLY A 85 -16.96 -5.25 -9.35
N ASN A 86 -16.84 -6.48 -9.85
CA ASN A 86 -16.43 -7.62 -9.04
C ASN A 86 -14.93 -7.59 -8.72
N LEU A 87 -14.10 -7.15 -9.68
CA LEU A 87 -12.66 -6.94 -9.46
C LEU A 87 -12.42 -5.90 -8.35
N ARG A 88 -13.15 -4.77 -8.41
CA ARG A 88 -13.13 -3.74 -7.35
C ARG A 88 -13.53 -4.30 -5.99
N LYS A 89 -14.61 -5.08 -5.92
CA LYS A 89 -15.06 -5.71 -4.66
C LYS A 89 -14.05 -6.72 -4.12
N ARG A 90 -13.41 -7.50 -4.99
CA ARG A 90 -12.37 -8.45 -4.61
C ARG A 90 -11.17 -7.71 -4.00
N LEU A 91 -10.67 -6.67 -4.68
CA LEU A 91 -9.56 -5.85 -4.20
C LEU A 91 -9.87 -5.18 -2.86
N GLY A 92 -11.07 -4.61 -2.70
CA GLY A 92 -11.51 -4.02 -1.43
C GLY A 92 -11.52 -5.01 -0.27
N ARG A 93 -11.95 -6.26 -0.52
CA ARG A 93 -11.91 -7.33 0.50
C ARG A 93 -10.49 -7.76 0.86
N GLU A 94 -9.58 -7.82 -0.12
CA GLU A 94 -8.15 -8.09 0.14
C GLU A 94 -7.55 -6.99 1.02
N HIS A 95 -7.79 -5.72 0.69
CA HIS A 95 -7.29 -4.59 1.49
C HIS A 95 -7.81 -4.60 2.92
N LEU A 96 -9.10 -4.87 3.12
CA LEU A 96 -9.68 -4.98 4.47
C LEU A 96 -9.04 -6.12 5.27
N ARG A 97 -8.76 -7.27 4.64
CA ARG A 97 -8.07 -8.39 5.29
C ARG A 97 -6.63 -8.01 5.65
N GLU A 98 -5.89 -7.38 4.73
CA GLU A 98 -4.54 -6.91 4.97
C GLU A 98 -4.51 -5.89 6.12
N GLN A 99 -5.40 -4.90 6.12
CA GLN A 99 -5.50 -3.90 7.19
C GLN A 99 -5.86 -4.53 8.53
N SER A 100 -6.80 -5.47 8.57
CA SER A 100 -7.18 -6.16 9.80
C SER A 100 -6.10 -7.10 10.35
N ALA A 101 -5.10 -7.46 9.56
CA ALA A 101 -3.93 -8.19 10.03
C ALA A 101 -2.91 -7.28 10.73
N ILE A 102 -2.94 -5.96 10.46
CA ILE A 102 -2.06 -4.98 11.06
C ILE A 102 -2.60 -4.60 12.43
N VAL A 103 -1.76 -4.70 13.44
CA VAL A 103 -2.07 -4.31 14.81
C VAL A 103 -1.24 -3.08 15.16
N LEU A 104 -1.90 -2.04 15.62
CA LEU A 104 -1.28 -0.83 16.14
C LEU A 104 -1.13 -0.98 17.65
N GLU A 105 0.08 -0.91 18.14
CA GLU A 105 0.41 -0.98 19.57
C GLU A 105 0.79 0.41 20.05
N PRO A 106 -0.11 1.09 20.81
CA PRO A 106 0.21 2.37 21.44
C PRO A 106 1.37 2.23 22.39
N LEU A 107 2.24 3.24 22.44
CA LEU A 107 3.32 3.34 23.38
C LEU A 107 2.92 4.31 24.50
N ASP A 108 3.08 3.89 25.74
CA ASP A 108 2.85 4.76 26.90
C ASP A 108 4.10 5.58 27.21
N ILE A 109 4.52 6.36 26.22
CA ILE A 109 5.74 7.16 26.24
C ILE A 109 5.44 8.49 25.55
N ARG A 110 5.93 9.58 26.15
CA ARG A 110 6.03 10.88 25.49
C ARG A 110 7.41 11.04 24.89
N PHE A 111 7.46 11.48 23.66
CA PHE A 111 8.68 11.64 22.88
C PHE A 111 8.99 13.11 22.62
N SER A 112 10.28 13.39 22.49
CA SER A 112 10.83 14.62 21.95
C SER A 112 11.54 14.34 20.64
N VAL A 113 11.36 15.22 19.66
CA VAL A 113 12.14 15.28 18.43
C VAL A 113 13.17 16.39 18.58
N CYS A 114 14.44 16.04 18.54
CA CYS A 114 15.54 16.94 18.89
C CYS A 114 16.53 17.07 17.73
N LYS A 115 17.11 18.26 17.58
CA LYS A 115 18.35 18.48 16.86
C LYS A 115 19.47 18.58 17.86
N VAL A 116 20.58 17.84 17.68
CA VAL A 116 21.70 17.76 18.59
C VAL A 116 23.01 18.16 17.91
N THR A 117 23.97 18.62 18.66
CA THR A 117 25.32 18.92 18.16
C THR A 117 26.10 17.64 17.87
N ASP A 118 25.97 16.67 18.76
CA ASP A 118 26.63 15.37 18.68
C ASP A 118 25.84 14.33 19.48
N TYR A 119 26.28 13.08 19.48
CA TYR A 119 25.66 12.00 20.23
C TYR A 119 26.44 11.62 21.50
N SER A 120 27.46 12.40 21.88
CA SER A 120 28.16 12.20 23.13
C SER A 120 27.23 12.50 24.31
N GLY A 121 27.25 11.65 25.33
CA GLY A 121 26.32 11.77 26.45
C GLY A 121 24.91 11.25 26.22
N ILE A 122 24.61 10.68 25.03
CA ILE A 122 23.37 10.01 24.79
C ILE A 122 23.55 8.51 25.02
N ASP A 123 22.77 7.94 25.93
CA ASP A 123 22.74 6.50 26.17
C ASP A 123 21.90 5.81 25.11
N LEU A 124 22.54 5.36 24.03
CA LEU A 124 21.90 4.67 22.93
C LEU A 124 21.43 3.23 23.29
N THR A 125 21.73 2.75 24.50
CA THR A 125 21.21 1.46 24.99
C THR A 125 19.80 1.60 25.54
N GLN A 126 19.32 2.82 25.79
CA GLN A 126 17.95 3.06 26.21
C GLN A 126 16.95 2.70 25.09
N PRO A 127 15.83 2.05 25.45
CA PRO A 127 14.80 1.74 24.48
C PRO A 127 14.16 3.02 23.90
N PHE A 128 13.75 2.94 22.63
CA PHE A 128 13.09 4.04 21.93
C PHE A 128 13.94 5.30 21.71
N CYS A 129 15.27 5.15 21.70
CA CYS A 129 16.18 6.18 21.22
C CYS A 129 16.52 5.93 19.75
N PHE A 130 16.16 6.88 18.89
CA PHE A 130 16.40 6.82 17.45
C PHE A 130 17.29 8.00 17.05
N THR A 131 18.33 7.71 16.29
CA THR A 131 19.27 8.73 15.83
C THR A 131 19.31 8.77 14.30
N GLY A 132 19.48 9.97 13.76
CA GLY A 132 19.67 10.19 12.32
C GLY A 132 20.76 11.24 12.11
N ALA A 133 21.78 10.92 11.31
CA ALA A 133 22.83 11.86 10.93
C ALA A 133 22.79 12.07 9.42
N THR A 134 22.73 13.32 9.00
CA THR A 134 22.83 13.76 7.61
C THR A 134 24.00 14.70 7.45
N ASP A 135 24.26 15.18 6.26
CA ASP A 135 25.21 16.24 5.97
C ASP A 135 24.81 17.61 6.56
N GLU A 136 23.50 17.79 6.86
CA GLU A 136 22.95 19.06 7.36
C GLU A 136 22.72 19.05 8.87
N GLU A 137 22.39 17.88 9.47
CA GLU A 137 22.01 17.81 10.89
C GLU A 137 22.22 16.44 11.52
N LYS A 138 22.20 16.46 12.86
CA LYS A 138 22.06 15.28 13.70
C LYS A 138 20.76 15.37 14.46
N SER A 139 19.92 14.33 14.34
CA SER A 139 18.61 14.23 14.98
C SER A 139 18.61 13.15 16.05
N LEU A 140 17.86 13.40 17.12
CA LEU A 140 17.55 12.43 18.16
C LEU A 140 16.04 12.43 18.39
N VAL A 141 15.43 11.25 18.37
CA VAL A 141 14.07 11.05 18.86
C VAL A 141 14.14 10.11 20.04
N CYS A 142 13.68 10.54 21.19
CA CYS A 142 13.78 9.78 22.43
C CYS A 142 12.62 10.11 23.38
N PRO A 143 12.39 9.30 24.43
CA PRO A 143 11.52 9.69 25.53
C PRO A 143 11.93 11.07 26.09
N GLU A 144 10.95 11.89 26.44
CA GLU A 144 11.22 13.26 27.00
C GLU A 144 12.17 13.27 28.19
N SER A 145 12.19 12.20 29.00
CA SER A 145 13.08 12.03 30.14
C SER A 145 14.54 11.78 29.75
N PHE A 146 14.84 11.49 28.48
CA PHE A 146 16.19 11.16 28.00
C PHE A 146 16.77 12.21 27.05
N VAL A 147 16.16 13.38 27.00
CA VAL A 147 16.65 14.49 26.17
C VAL A 147 18.04 14.92 26.65
N SER A 148 19.00 14.91 25.73
CA SER A 148 20.39 15.24 26.02
C SER A 148 20.62 16.73 26.19
N GLU A 149 21.63 17.11 27.00
CA GLU A 149 22.13 18.49 27.16
C GLU A 149 22.74 19.03 25.84
N SER A 150 23.16 18.14 24.91
CA SER A 150 23.66 18.52 23.58
C SER A 150 22.54 18.97 22.61
N THR A 151 21.29 19.07 23.09
CA THR A 151 20.13 19.47 22.30
C THR A 151 20.13 20.97 22.02
N ILE A 152 20.11 21.35 20.76
CA ILE A 152 20.06 22.75 20.28
C ILE A 152 18.70 23.21 19.80
N ALA A 153 17.83 22.24 19.39
CA ALA A 153 16.42 22.50 19.11
C ALA A 153 15.60 21.30 19.56
N ARG A 154 14.38 21.54 20.03
CA ARG A 154 13.54 20.54 20.66
C ARG A 154 12.08 20.79 20.34
N ASP A 155 11.37 19.74 19.98
CA ASP A 155 9.92 19.73 19.75
C ASP A 155 9.30 18.56 20.56
N ASP A 156 8.55 18.90 21.59
CA ASP A 156 7.99 17.98 22.57
C ASP A 156 6.53 17.62 22.27
N GLY A 157 5.96 16.79 23.15
CA GLY A 157 4.54 16.44 23.13
C GLY A 157 4.18 15.50 21.98
N TRP A 158 5.09 14.60 21.62
CA TRP A 158 4.79 13.53 20.67
C TRP A 158 4.38 12.25 21.41
N ARG A 159 3.35 11.60 20.92
CA ARG A 159 2.97 10.25 21.32
C ARG A 159 3.01 9.33 20.12
N GLY A 160 3.31 8.03 20.34
CA GLY A 160 3.54 7.11 19.26
C GLY A 160 2.82 5.78 19.42
N PHE A 161 2.71 5.10 18.30
CA PHE A 161 2.37 3.68 18.21
C PHE A 161 3.32 3.00 17.26
N ARG A 162 3.53 1.70 17.46
CA ARG A 162 4.29 0.87 16.52
C ARG A 162 3.35 -0.06 15.77
N ILE A 163 3.77 -0.43 14.58
CA ILE A 163 3.07 -1.42 13.77
C ILE A 163 3.52 -2.80 14.22
N THR A 164 2.58 -3.65 14.68
CA THR A 164 2.85 -5.03 15.07
C THR A 164 1.95 -5.99 14.28
N GLY A 165 2.33 -7.26 14.22
CA GLY A 165 1.63 -8.29 13.47
C GLY A 165 2.61 -9.12 12.64
N GLN A 166 2.14 -10.12 11.93
CA GLN A 166 2.95 -10.80 10.92
C GLN A 166 3.11 -9.86 9.71
N LEU A 167 4.10 -8.95 9.81
CA LEU A 167 4.51 -8.14 8.67
C LEU A 167 5.33 -9.04 7.76
N ASP A 168 4.68 -9.60 6.75
CA ASP A 168 5.40 -10.11 5.60
C ASP A 168 6.01 -8.90 4.87
N PHE A 169 7.33 -8.91 4.62
CA PHE A 169 8.01 -7.88 3.83
C PHE A 169 7.38 -7.67 2.44
N SER A 170 6.49 -8.57 2.01
CA SER A 170 5.67 -8.42 0.79
C SER A 170 4.51 -7.42 0.93
N LEU A 171 4.18 -6.94 2.14
CA LEU A 171 3.11 -5.97 2.36
C LEU A 171 3.57 -4.56 2.00
N ILE A 172 3.60 -4.28 0.70
CA ILE A 172 4.01 -2.99 0.15
C ILE A 172 3.01 -1.89 0.58
N GLY A 173 3.55 -0.74 1.02
CA GLY A 173 2.78 0.49 1.21
C GLY A 173 1.93 0.56 2.49
N ILE A 174 2.26 -0.19 3.56
CA ILE A 174 1.57 -0.07 4.86
C ILE A 174 1.67 1.36 5.38
N LEU A 175 2.89 1.90 5.47
CA LEU A 175 3.13 3.27 5.91
C LEU A 175 2.39 4.30 5.05
N ALA A 176 2.39 4.12 3.72
CA ALA A 176 1.67 5.01 2.81
C ALA A 176 0.15 5.00 3.05
N ARG A 177 -0.44 3.84 3.34
CA ARG A 177 -1.87 3.73 3.65
C ARG A 177 -2.21 4.40 4.98
N ILE A 178 -1.41 4.17 6.03
CA ILE A 178 -1.59 4.81 7.34
C ILE A 178 -1.45 6.32 7.21
N SER A 179 -0.39 6.80 6.55
CA SER A 179 -0.14 8.22 6.31
C SER A 179 -1.31 8.87 5.55
N LYS A 180 -1.87 8.19 4.54
CA LYS A 180 -3.02 8.69 3.79
C LYS A 180 -4.26 8.85 4.67
N VAL A 181 -4.56 7.89 5.56
CA VAL A 181 -5.70 7.98 6.49
C VAL A 181 -5.49 9.17 7.43
N LEU A 182 -4.30 9.31 8.02
CA LEU A 182 -4.00 10.38 8.96
C LEU A 182 -4.03 11.76 8.26
N ALA A 183 -3.40 11.89 7.10
CA ALA A 183 -3.41 13.13 6.32
C ALA A 183 -4.82 13.55 5.88
N SER A 184 -5.70 12.60 5.50
CA SER A 184 -7.10 12.88 5.16
C SER A 184 -7.93 13.37 6.36
N ASN A 185 -7.41 13.24 7.57
CA ASN A 185 -8.01 13.72 8.83
C ASN A 185 -7.21 14.88 9.44
N GLU A 186 -6.31 15.50 8.66
CA GLU A 186 -5.50 16.66 9.06
C GLU A 186 -4.58 16.36 10.26
N ILE A 187 -4.05 15.12 10.35
CA ILE A 187 -3.14 14.69 11.40
C ILE A 187 -1.73 14.59 10.83
N GLY A 188 -0.84 15.48 11.32
CA GLY A 188 0.59 15.44 11.05
C GLY A 188 1.26 14.26 11.74
N ILE A 189 2.26 13.67 11.08
CA ILE A 189 3.00 12.52 11.59
C ILE A 189 4.50 12.74 11.51
N PHE A 190 5.23 12.07 12.43
CA PHE A 190 6.65 11.81 12.31
C PHE A 190 6.83 10.28 12.27
N ALA A 191 7.42 9.75 11.21
CA ALA A 191 7.58 8.32 11.00
C ALA A 191 9.04 7.90 11.14
N ILE A 192 9.28 6.79 11.84
CA ILE A 192 10.59 6.20 12.03
C ILE A 192 10.52 4.74 11.62
N SER A 193 11.26 4.38 10.57
CA SER A 193 11.38 3.00 10.12
C SER A 193 12.62 2.36 10.71
N THR A 194 12.44 1.20 11.33
CA THR A 194 13.52 0.36 11.84
C THR A 194 13.58 -0.96 11.08
N TYR A 195 14.55 -1.81 11.40
CA TYR A 195 14.67 -3.12 10.71
C TYR A 195 13.41 -3.98 10.85
N ASN A 196 12.76 -3.97 12.03
CA ASN A 196 11.63 -4.86 12.29
C ASN A 196 10.26 -4.22 12.06
N THR A 197 10.14 -2.89 12.22
CA THR A 197 8.84 -2.22 12.19
C THR A 197 8.96 -0.70 12.04
N ASP A 198 7.82 -0.08 11.76
CA ASP A 198 7.66 1.35 11.73
C ASP A 198 7.02 1.86 13.02
N TYR A 199 7.52 3.00 13.48
CA TYR A 199 6.95 3.81 14.56
C TYR A 199 6.34 5.06 13.96
N ILE A 200 5.15 5.40 14.39
CA ILE A 200 4.43 6.58 13.92
C ILE A 200 4.11 7.43 15.14
N LEU A 201 4.63 8.65 15.13
CA LEU A 201 4.38 9.63 16.17
C LEU A 201 3.40 10.69 15.64
N THR A 202 2.54 11.16 16.51
CA THR A 202 1.65 12.30 16.28
C THR A 202 1.75 13.23 17.49
N LYS A 203 1.35 14.48 17.35
CA LYS A 203 1.22 15.35 18.52
C LYS A 203 0.17 14.80 19.49
N GLU A 204 0.41 14.98 20.79
CA GLU A 204 -0.39 14.39 21.87
C GLU A 204 -1.89 14.74 21.73
N GLU A 205 -2.21 15.96 21.36
CA GLU A 205 -3.59 16.41 21.13
C GLU A 205 -4.30 15.66 20.01
N ASN A 206 -3.57 15.09 19.06
CA ASN A 206 -4.11 14.34 17.93
C ASN A 206 -4.04 12.83 18.13
N PHE A 207 -3.40 12.32 19.17
CA PHE A 207 -3.07 10.90 19.32
C PHE A 207 -4.31 10.00 19.39
N GLU A 208 -5.28 10.31 20.24
CA GLU A 208 -6.50 9.50 20.34
C GLU A 208 -7.37 9.63 19.08
N LYS A 209 -7.41 10.83 18.43
CA LYS A 209 -8.05 11.01 17.13
C LYS A 209 -7.39 10.13 16.08
N ALA A 210 -6.05 10.07 16.04
CA ALA A 210 -5.29 9.22 15.12
C ALA A 210 -5.65 7.75 15.27
N LEU A 211 -5.63 7.23 16.51
CA LEU A 211 -5.98 5.83 16.79
C LEU A 211 -7.43 5.52 16.40
N LYS A 212 -8.36 6.45 16.64
CA LYS A 212 -9.77 6.30 16.28
C LYS A 212 -9.95 6.21 14.76
N VAL A 213 -9.41 7.15 13.99
CA VAL A 213 -9.59 7.16 12.52
C VAL A 213 -8.91 5.96 11.86
N LEU A 214 -7.79 5.47 12.43
CA LEU A 214 -7.15 4.26 11.96
C LEU A 214 -8.00 3.01 12.28
N LYS A 215 -8.62 2.94 13.46
CA LYS A 215 -9.56 1.87 13.81
C LYS A 215 -10.76 1.88 12.86
N ASP A 216 -11.34 3.04 12.59
CA ASP A 216 -12.48 3.19 11.67
C ASP A 216 -12.09 2.82 10.23
N ALA A 217 -10.83 2.96 9.87
CA ALA A 217 -10.25 2.49 8.60
C ALA A 217 -9.95 0.98 8.57
N GLY A 218 -10.14 0.24 9.68
CA GLY A 218 -10.00 -1.21 9.75
C GLY A 218 -8.71 -1.73 10.38
N TYR A 219 -7.84 -0.86 10.91
CA TYR A 219 -6.67 -1.27 11.68
C TYR A 219 -7.07 -1.72 13.10
N ARG A 220 -6.38 -2.75 13.62
CA ARG A 220 -6.64 -3.19 14.99
C ARG A 220 -5.75 -2.45 15.97
N ARG A 221 -6.29 -2.07 17.11
CA ARG A 221 -5.53 -1.58 18.27
C ARG A 221 -5.32 -2.76 19.23
N ARG A 222 -4.11 -2.90 19.76
CA ARG A 222 -3.80 -3.82 20.86
C ARG A 222 -4.33 -3.27 22.18
#